data_a33703e97e904261557cc9cb16c6f012
#
_entry.id   a33703e97e904261557cc9cb16c6f012
#
_cell.length_a   1.000
_cell.length_b   1.000
_cell.length_c   1.000
_cell.angle_alpha   90.00
_cell.angle_beta   90.00
_cell.angle_gamma   90.00
#
_symmetry.space_group_name_H-M   'P 1'
#
loop_
_entity.id
_entity.type
_entity.pdbx_description
1 polymer ?
#
loop_
_entity_poly.entity_id
_entity_poly.type
_entity_poly.pdbx_seq_one_letter_code
_entity_poly.pdbx_strand_id
1 'polypeptide(L)'
;IMGRMAAAAKEGGASGIRAQSVSQINEIMKTVDLPVIGIIKRDYPDSDIYITPTRKEIEELLTTPCQIIALDATNRKRPNDEKCEDLVKLIHEAGRLAMADCSTYEECVAAQDMGFDIVSTTLCGYTPYSEMHEGPNFELLKKCVDTLHVPVIAEGKINTPQDLKQVYEYCGVFSAVVGSAITRPQLITKCFADVL
;
A
#
# COMPACT_ATOMS: atom_id res chain seq x y z
N ILE A 1 15.67 13.47 -4.10
CA ILE A 1 15.03 12.93 -5.33
C ILE A 1 13.54 12.66 -5.09
N MET A 2 13.16 12.09 -3.95
CA MET A 2 11.78 11.68 -3.71
C MET A 2 10.81 12.85 -3.61
N GLY A 3 11.22 13.98 -3.07
CA GLY A 3 10.41 15.21 -3.08
C GLY A 3 10.10 15.71 -4.50
N ARG A 4 11.08 15.64 -5.40
CA ARG A 4 10.84 16.01 -6.83
C ARG A 4 9.89 15.04 -7.52
N MET A 5 9.99 13.74 -7.22
CA MET A 5 9.05 12.74 -7.74
C MET A 5 7.63 13.00 -7.22
N ALA A 6 7.48 13.34 -5.94
CA ALA A 6 6.19 13.68 -5.36
C ALA A 6 5.60 14.97 -5.95
N ALA A 7 6.44 16.00 -6.18
CA ALA A 7 6.00 17.23 -6.87
C ALA A 7 5.48 16.93 -8.28
N ALA A 8 6.22 16.14 -9.06
CA ALA A 8 5.79 15.74 -10.40
C ALA A 8 4.50 14.91 -10.37
N ALA A 9 4.34 13.99 -9.41
CA ALA A 9 3.10 13.22 -9.23
C ALA A 9 1.92 14.14 -8.91
N LYS A 10 2.10 15.11 -7.99
CA LYS A 10 1.08 16.11 -7.66
C LYS A 10 0.69 16.96 -8.88
N GLU A 11 1.66 17.45 -9.64
CA GLU A 11 1.44 18.19 -10.88
C GLU A 11 0.68 17.35 -11.93
N GLY A 12 0.95 16.03 -11.96
CA GLY A 12 0.25 15.05 -12.78
C GLY A 12 -1.15 14.66 -12.27
N GLY A 13 -1.59 15.20 -11.12
CA GLY A 13 -2.95 14.98 -10.58
C GLY A 13 -3.05 13.91 -9.48
N ALA A 14 -1.93 13.46 -8.91
CA ALA A 14 -1.98 12.56 -7.74
C ALA A 14 -2.65 13.26 -6.54
N SER A 15 -3.55 12.54 -5.85
CA SER A 15 -4.28 13.00 -4.66
C SER A 15 -3.65 12.54 -3.34
N GLY A 16 -2.66 11.65 -3.38
CA GLY A 16 -1.92 11.15 -2.22
C GLY A 16 -0.62 10.50 -2.65
N ILE A 17 0.27 10.24 -1.70
CA ILE A 17 1.57 9.62 -1.94
C ILE A 17 1.73 8.42 -1.01
N ARG A 18 2.12 7.25 -1.53
CA ARG A 18 2.63 6.14 -0.73
C ARG A 18 4.16 6.15 -0.79
N ALA A 19 4.79 6.21 0.37
CA ALA A 19 6.24 6.38 0.47
C ALA A 19 6.85 5.50 1.56
N GLN A 20 8.12 5.13 1.37
CA GLN A 20 8.84 4.37 2.36
C GLN A 20 9.95 5.20 3.04
N SER A 21 10.34 4.78 4.25
CA SER A 21 11.39 5.31 5.11
C SER A 21 11.12 6.73 5.64
N VAL A 22 11.60 6.97 6.86
CA VAL A 22 11.45 8.24 7.57
C VAL A 22 12.03 9.40 6.76
N SER A 23 13.21 9.23 6.18
CA SER A 23 13.88 10.30 5.44
C SER A 23 13.13 10.71 4.18
N GLN A 24 12.61 9.74 3.40
CA GLN A 24 11.87 10.01 2.18
C GLN A 24 10.50 10.62 2.48
N ILE A 25 9.79 10.12 3.48
CA ILE A 25 8.49 10.67 3.92
C ILE A 25 8.67 12.14 4.33
N ASN A 26 9.67 12.44 5.15
CA ASN A 26 9.95 13.81 5.57
C ASN A 26 10.33 14.75 4.40
N GLU A 27 11.10 14.26 3.41
CA GLU A 27 11.42 15.03 2.19
C GLU A 27 10.13 15.32 1.38
N ILE A 28 9.29 14.30 1.18
CA ILE A 28 8.04 14.42 0.43
C ILE A 28 7.09 15.42 1.11
N MET A 29 6.86 15.26 2.40
CA MET A 29 5.91 16.11 3.14
C MET A 29 6.36 17.58 3.30
N LYS A 30 7.66 17.86 3.12
CA LYS A 30 8.17 19.24 2.99
C LYS A 30 7.95 19.81 1.58
N THR A 31 7.71 18.95 0.58
CA THR A 31 7.64 19.36 -0.83
C THR A 31 6.20 19.46 -1.32
N VAL A 32 5.30 18.58 -0.84
CA VAL A 32 3.90 18.56 -1.25
C VAL A 32 2.96 18.51 -0.04
N ASP A 33 1.78 19.06 -0.18
CA ASP A 33 0.70 19.12 0.81
C ASP A 33 -0.36 18.04 0.57
N LEU A 34 0.08 16.83 0.16
CA LEU A 34 -0.79 15.68 -0.07
C LEU A 34 -0.76 14.73 1.13
N PRO A 35 -1.85 13.98 1.40
CA PRO A 35 -1.82 12.90 2.37
C PRO A 35 -0.77 11.85 1.99
N VAL A 36 -0.08 11.33 3.02
CA VAL A 36 1.00 10.35 2.83
C VAL A 36 0.67 9.05 3.57
N ILE A 37 0.75 7.95 2.84
CA ILE A 37 0.77 6.58 3.38
C ILE A 37 2.23 6.21 3.58
N GLY A 38 2.64 6.08 4.84
CA GLY A 38 4.00 5.73 5.24
C GLY A 38 4.17 4.23 5.43
N ILE A 39 5.29 3.69 4.95
CA ILE A 39 5.76 2.33 5.22
C ILE A 39 7.26 2.33 5.52
N ILE A 40 7.72 1.27 6.17
CA ILE A 40 9.14 0.93 6.21
C ILE A 40 9.29 -0.52 5.75
N LYS A 41 10.13 -0.74 4.75
CA LYS A 41 10.49 -2.10 4.34
C LYS A 41 11.75 -2.53 5.08
N ARG A 42 11.66 -3.66 5.78
CA ARG A 42 12.77 -4.26 6.51
C ARG A 42 12.61 -5.78 6.55
N ASP A 43 13.69 -6.48 6.20
CA ASP A 43 13.73 -7.93 6.23
C ASP A 43 14.11 -8.43 7.62
N TYR A 44 13.51 -9.54 8.04
CA TYR A 44 13.78 -10.25 9.28
C TYR A 44 14.07 -11.72 8.98
N PRO A 45 15.06 -12.34 9.64
CA PRO A 45 15.49 -13.70 9.30
C PRO A 45 14.45 -14.78 9.64
N ASP A 46 13.48 -14.47 10.47
CA ASP A 46 12.44 -15.37 10.98
C ASP A 46 11.06 -15.15 10.36
N SER A 47 10.95 -14.29 9.32
CA SER A 47 9.66 -13.93 8.72
C SER A 47 9.80 -13.47 7.26
N ASP A 48 8.79 -13.81 6.45
CA ASP A 48 8.63 -13.29 5.08
C ASP A 48 7.87 -11.95 5.02
N ILE A 49 7.41 -11.44 6.18
CA ILE A 49 6.77 -10.13 6.27
C ILE A 49 7.84 -9.05 6.29
N TYR A 50 7.77 -8.11 5.34
CA TYR A 50 8.77 -7.04 5.19
C TYR A 50 8.17 -5.63 5.13
N ILE A 51 6.85 -5.47 5.01
CA ILE A 51 6.19 -4.16 4.98
C ILE A 51 5.74 -3.79 6.39
N THR A 52 6.42 -2.82 7.00
CA THR A 52 6.17 -2.35 8.37
C THR A 52 5.97 -3.52 9.33
N PRO A 53 6.98 -4.41 9.46
CA PRO A 53 6.78 -5.75 10.03
C PRO A 53 6.57 -5.76 11.54
N THR A 54 7.08 -4.77 12.27
CA THR A 54 7.07 -4.78 13.74
C THR A 54 6.71 -3.42 14.34
N ARG A 55 6.55 -3.39 15.67
CA ARG A 55 6.42 -2.16 16.47
C ARG A 55 7.54 -1.16 16.17
N LYS A 56 8.75 -1.62 15.96
CA LYS A 56 9.91 -0.77 15.67
C LYS A 56 9.68 0.12 14.44
N GLU A 57 9.20 -0.44 13.34
CA GLU A 57 8.93 0.31 12.12
C GLU A 57 7.79 1.31 12.31
N ILE A 58 6.78 0.95 13.10
CA ILE A 58 5.68 1.87 13.42
C ILE A 58 6.21 3.04 14.27
N GLU A 59 7.00 2.80 15.30
CA GLU A 59 7.60 3.85 16.13
C GLU A 59 8.50 4.78 15.31
N GLU A 60 9.26 4.25 14.36
CA GLU A 60 10.04 5.04 13.41
C GLU A 60 9.12 5.91 12.52
N LEU A 61 8.02 5.35 11.99
CA LEU A 61 7.05 6.08 11.16
C LEU A 61 6.31 7.19 11.96
N LEU A 62 6.03 6.94 13.22
CA LEU A 62 5.39 7.92 14.11
C LEU A 62 6.27 9.17 14.36
N THR A 63 7.57 9.12 14.07
CA THR A 63 8.43 10.31 14.06
C THR A 63 8.21 11.21 12.85
N THR A 64 7.45 10.76 11.87
CA THR A 64 7.08 11.49 10.67
C THR A 64 5.66 12.08 10.78
N PRO A 65 5.30 13.11 9.99
CA PRO A 65 3.94 13.62 9.97
C PRO A 65 2.99 12.85 9.05
N CYS A 66 3.32 11.64 8.55
CA CYS A 66 2.42 10.86 7.68
C CYS A 66 1.10 10.55 8.40
N GLN A 67 0.00 10.66 7.67
CA GLN A 67 -1.35 10.50 8.24
C GLN A 67 -1.78 9.04 8.34
N ILE A 68 -1.29 8.20 7.44
CA ILE A 68 -1.66 6.80 7.31
C ILE A 68 -0.39 5.96 7.43
N ILE A 69 -0.45 4.88 8.21
CA ILE A 69 0.62 3.88 8.30
C ILE A 69 0.08 2.58 7.73
N ALA A 70 0.73 2.08 6.66
CA ALA A 70 0.38 0.79 6.10
C ALA A 70 1.33 -0.29 6.61
N LEU A 71 0.77 -1.47 6.88
CA LEU A 71 1.51 -2.64 7.31
C LEU A 71 0.96 -3.92 6.68
N ASP A 72 1.81 -4.91 6.55
CA ASP A 72 1.43 -6.24 6.12
C ASP A 72 0.37 -6.83 7.07
N ALA A 73 -0.80 -7.17 6.56
CA ALA A 73 -1.91 -7.77 7.30
C ALA A 73 -2.22 -9.20 6.82
N THR A 74 -1.24 -9.85 6.21
CA THR A 74 -1.38 -11.25 5.77
C THR A 74 -1.30 -12.24 6.94
N ASN A 75 -1.77 -13.46 6.71
CA ASN A 75 -1.75 -14.55 7.70
C ASN A 75 -0.34 -15.14 7.92
N ARG A 76 0.71 -14.58 7.32
CA ARG A 76 2.08 -15.04 7.51
C ARG A 76 2.57 -14.76 8.93
N LYS A 77 3.51 -15.57 9.39
CA LYS A 77 4.14 -15.36 10.71
C LYS A 77 4.87 -14.03 10.72
N ARG A 78 4.53 -13.17 11.68
CA ARG A 78 5.19 -11.87 11.90
C ARG A 78 6.49 -12.04 12.71
N PRO A 79 7.51 -11.20 12.46
CA PRO A 79 8.75 -11.23 13.26
C PRO A 79 8.45 -11.11 14.76
N ASN A 80 9.26 -11.78 15.59
CA ASN A 80 9.15 -11.77 17.05
C ASN A 80 7.78 -12.24 17.58
N ASP A 81 6.97 -12.95 16.76
CA ASP A 81 5.60 -13.36 17.09
C ASP A 81 4.69 -12.17 17.51
N GLU A 82 5.00 -10.95 17.03
CA GLU A 82 4.18 -9.77 17.30
C GLU A 82 2.77 -9.91 16.69
N LYS A 83 1.77 -9.43 17.38
CA LYS A 83 0.37 -9.51 16.94
C LYS A 83 -0.02 -8.27 16.14
N CYS A 84 -0.70 -8.48 15.01
CA CYS A 84 -1.15 -7.40 14.13
C CYS A 84 -2.09 -6.43 14.87
N GLU A 85 -2.98 -6.96 15.71
CA GLU A 85 -3.95 -6.17 16.47
C GLU A 85 -3.28 -5.17 17.43
N ASP A 86 -2.15 -5.55 18.03
CA ASP A 86 -1.41 -4.66 18.93
C ASP A 86 -0.71 -3.53 18.17
N LEU A 87 -0.31 -3.80 16.92
CA LEU A 87 0.28 -2.80 16.03
C LEU A 87 -0.76 -1.79 15.54
N VAL A 88 -1.98 -2.25 15.21
CA VAL A 88 -3.10 -1.37 14.85
C VAL A 88 -3.45 -0.44 16.01
N LYS A 89 -3.55 -0.96 17.24
CA LYS A 89 -3.80 -0.15 18.44
C LYS A 89 -2.73 0.92 18.63
N LEU A 90 -1.46 0.57 18.47
CA LEU A 90 -0.35 1.52 18.59
C LEU A 90 -0.48 2.69 17.58
N ILE A 91 -0.88 2.39 16.35
CA ILE A 91 -1.12 3.40 15.30
C ILE A 91 -2.27 4.32 15.71
N HIS A 92 -3.38 3.76 16.19
CA HIS A 92 -4.55 4.53 16.61
C HIS A 92 -4.29 5.38 17.86
N GLU A 93 -3.56 4.85 18.85
CA GLU A 93 -3.17 5.60 20.06
C GLU A 93 -2.34 6.84 19.73
N ALA A 94 -1.58 6.79 18.61
CA ALA A 94 -0.84 7.92 18.08
C ALA A 94 -1.68 8.86 17.18
N GLY A 95 -2.99 8.62 17.03
CA GLY A 95 -3.89 9.44 16.22
C GLY A 95 -3.64 9.30 14.71
N ARG A 96 -3.15 8.14 14.25
CA ARG A 96 -2.93 7.83 12.84
C ARG A 96 -3.94 6.81 12.34
N LEU A 97 -4.14 6.76 11.02
CA LEU A 97 -4.95 5.72 10.38
C LEU A 97 -4.08 4.50 10.05
N ALA A 98 -4.65 3.31 10.25
CA ALA A 98 -4.02 2.04 9.91
C ALA A 98 -4.55 1.52 8.57
N MET A 99 -3.65 1.19 7.64
CA MET A 99 -3.98 0.59 6.34
C MET A 99 -3.42 -0.84 6.27
N ALA A 100 -4.28 -1.78 5.89
CA ALA A 100 -3.91 -3.18 5.74
C ALA A 100 -3.42 -3.50 4.33
N ASP A 101 -2.21 -4.05 4.20
CA ASP A 101 -1.74 -4.66 2.97
C ASP A 101 -2.07 -6.16 2.98
N CYS A 102 -3.07 -6.56 2.20
CA CYS A 102 -3.61 -7.92 2.14
C CYS A 102 -3.30 -8.59 0.79
N SER A 103 -3.36 -9.92 0.78
CA SER A 103 -3.18 -10.74 -0.42
C SER A 103 -4.42 -11.53 -0.84
N THR A 104 -5.34 -11.78 0.09
CA THR A 104 -6.59 -12.54 -0.14
C THR A 104 -7.81 -11.82 0.41
N TYR A 105 -8.99 -12.27 -0.01
CA TYR A 105 -10.26 -11.74 0.51
C TYR A 105 -10.43 -11.98 2.01
N GLU A 106 -10.06 -13.17 2.47
CA GLU A 106 -10.17 -13.55 3.88
C GLU A 106 -9.29 -12.67 4.78
N GLU A 107 -8.11 -12.29 4.30
CA GLU A 107 -7.22 -11.33 4.99
C GLU A 107 -7.83 -9.93 5.01
N CYS A 108 -8.49 -9.50 3.93
CA CYS A 108 -9.19 -8.22 3.90
C CYS A 108 -10.34 -8.14 4.92
N VAL A 109 -11.12 -9.22 5.06
CA VAL A 109 -12.18 -9.33 6.08
C VAL A 109 -11.58 -9.31 7.48
N ALA A 110 -10.56 -10.13 7.74
CA ALA A 110 -9.88 -10.19 9.02
C ALA A 110 -9.27 -8.83 9.41
N ALA A 111 -8.69 -8.10 8.45
CA ALA A 111 -8.14 -6.77 8.68
C ALA A 111 -9.24 -5.77 9.10
N GLN A 112 -10.39 -5.77 8.43
CA GLN A 112 -11.54 -4.95 8.86
C GLN A 112 -11.96 -5.29 10.30
N ASP A 113 -12.07 -6.58 10.63
CA ASP A 113 -12.47 -7.04 11.95
C ASP A 113 -11.43 -6.71 13.05
N MET A 114 -10.15 -6.63 12.69
CA MET A 114 -9.08 -6.15 13.55
C MET A 114 -9.09 -4.62 13.77
N GLY A 115 -9.91 -3.88 13.03
CA GLY A 115 -10.07 -2.43 13.18
C GLY A 115 -9.18 -1.58 12.28
N PHE A 116 -8.65 -2.12 11.18
CA PHE A 116 -8.02 -1.29 10.18
C PHE A 116 -9.00 -0.30 9.55
N ASP A 117 -8.54 0.93 9.31
CA ASP A 117 -9.34 1.99 8.72
C ASP A 117 -9.45 1.86 7.19
N ILE A 118 -8.48 1.21 6.56
CA ILE A 118 -8.35 1.07 5.11
C ILE A 118 -7.81 -0.33 4.81
N VAL A 119 -8.33 -0.94 3.75
CA VAL A 119 -7.85 -2.23 3.24
C VAL A 119 -7.30 -2.05 1.83
N SER A 120 -6.21 -2.75 1.51
CA SER A 120 -5.58 -2.73 0.19
C SER A 120 -5.18 -4.12 -0.28
N THR A 121 -5.21 -4.33 -1.60
CA THR A 121 -4.81 -5.58 -2.26
C THR A 121 -3.30 -5.63 -2.60
N THR A 122 -2.48 -4.84 -1.91
CA THR A 122 -1.05 -4.64 -2.18
C THR A 122 -0.26 -5.94 -2.40
N LEU A 123 -0.58 -6.98 -1.64
CA LEU A 123 0.15 -8.25 -1.64
C LEU A 123 -0.53 -9.36 -2.46
N CYS A 124 -1.62 -9.07 -3.16
CA CYS A 124 -2.26 -10.02 -4.08
C CYS A 124 -1.30 -10.43 -5.21
N GLY A 125 -1.04 -11.74 -5.29
CA GLY A 125 -0.05 -12.31 -6.21
C GLY A 125 1.41 -12.15 -5.76
N TYR A 126 1.65 -11.77 -4.50
CA TYR A 126 2.99 -11.67 -3.90
C TYR A 126 3.17 -12.56 -2.66
N THR A 127 2.17 -13.37 -2.30
CA THR A 127 2.29 -14.41 -1.29
C THR A 127 2.21 -15.79 -1.95
N PRO A 128 2.79 -16.85 -1.34
CA PRO A 128 2.82 -18.19 -1.94
C PRO A 128 1.43 -18.80 -2.20
N TYR A 129 0.40 -18.30 -1.51
CA TYR A 129 -0.96 -18.84 -1.53
C TYR A 129 -1.97 -17.89 -2.22
N SER A 130 -1.56 -16.68 -2.60
CA SER A 130 -2.44 -15.80 -3.37
C SER A 130 -2.32 -16.04 -4.87
N GLU A 131 -3.43 -15.84 -5.56
CA GLU A 131 -3.50 -16.07 -6.99
C GLU A 131 -2.64 -15.08 -7.79
N MET A 132 -1.88 -15.60 -8.75
CA MET A 132 -1.04 -14.80 -9.64
C MET A 132 -1.86 -14.29 -10.82
N HIS A 133 -1.84 -12.97 -11.03
CA HIS A 133 -2.48 -12.29 -12.17
C HIS A 133 -1.45 -11.45 -12.93
N GLU A 134 -1.66 -11.22 -14.22
CA GLU A 134 -0.83 -10.31 -15.03
C GLU A 134 -1.14 -8.83 -14.71
N GLY A 135 -2.42 -8.50 -14.45
CA GLY A 135 -2.89 -7.19 -14.04
C GLY A 135 -3.46 -7.19 -12.62
N PRO A 136 -4.24 -6.16 -12.25
CA PRO A 136 -4.99 -6.13 -10.99
C PRO A 136 -5.97 -7.30 -10.88
N ASN A 137 -6.19 -7.81 -9.68
CA ASN A 137 -7.24 -8.80 -9.44
C ASN A 137 -8.59 -8.09 -9.29
N PHE A 138 -9.28 -7.88 -10.41
CA PHE A 138 -10.55 -7.16 -10.46
C PHE A 138 -11.65 -7.87 -9.68
N GLU A 139 -11.70 -9.20 -9.68
CA GLU A 139 -12.70 -9.99 -8.96
C GLU A 139 -12.51 -9.85 -7.44
N LEU A 140 -11.27 -9.93 -6.96
CA LEU A 140 -10.95 -9.68 -5.56
C LEU A 140 -11.35 -8.26 -5.14
N LEU A 141 -10.95 -7.26 -5.92
CA LEU A 141 -11.28 -5.85 -5.65
C LEU A 141 -12.78 -5.63 -5.60
N LYS A 142 -13.52 -6.14 -6.61
CA LYS A 142 -14.98 -6.02 -6.67
C LYS A 142 -15.63 -6.67 -5.46
N LYS A 143 -15.22 -7.89 -5.10
CA LYS A 143 -15.72 -8.60 -3.93
C LYS A 143 -15.46 -7.83 -2.64
N CYS A 144 -14.26 -7.27 -2.46
CA CYS A 144 -13.92 -6.45 -1.29
C CYS A 144 -14.82 -5.20 -1.21
N VAL A 145 -14.95 -4.46 -2.32
CA VAL A 145 -15.78 -3.24 -2.36
C VAL A 145 -17.25 -3.53 -2.05
N ASP A 146 -17.79 -4.64 -2.57
CA ASP A 146 -19.20 -4.99 -2.37
C ASP A 146 -19.53 -5.46 -0.95
N THR A 147 -18.54 -5.91 -0.18
CA THR A 147 -18.78 -6.59 1.10
C THR A 147 -18.14 -5.93 2.32
N LEU A 148 -17.05 -5.20 2.15
CA LEU A 148 -16.39 -4.50 3.26
C LEU A 148 -17.03 -3.13 3.52
N HIS A 149 -16.94 -2.69 4.78
CA HIS A 149 -17.46 -1.39 5.22
C HIS A 149 -16.38 -0.31 5.31
N VAL A 150 -15.11 -0.69 5.19
CA VAL A 150 -13.96 0.21 5.16
C VAL A 150 -13.56 0.53 3.72
N PRO A 151 -12.96 1.69 3.46
CA PRO A 151 -12.44 2.03 2.13
C PRO A 151 -11.47 0.97 1.60
N VAL A 152 -11.64 0.59 0.33
CA VAL A 152 -10.76 -0.33 -0.38
C VAL A 152 -9.86 0.45 -1.34
N ILE A 153 -8.56 0.27 -1.22
CA ILE A 153 -7.56 0.83 -2.13
C ILE A 153 -7.03 -0.29 -3.04
N ALA A 154 -7.14 -0.09 -4.35
CA ALA A 154 -6.50 -0.98 -5.30
C ALA A 154 -5.00 -0.72 -5.35
N GLU A 155 -4.19 -1.73 -5.06
CA GLU A 155 -2.74 -1.66 -5.21
C GLU A 155 -2.22 -3.01 -5.72
N GLY A 156 -1.21 -2.95 -6.57
CA GLY A 156 -0.58 -4.10 -7.19
C GLY A 156 -0.95 -4.24 -8.66
N LYS A 157 0.10 -4.32 -9.49
CA LYS A 157 0.01 -4.63 -10.95
C LYS A 157 -0.88 -3.68 -11.79
N ILE A 158 -1.16 -2.47 -11.31
CA ILE A 158 -1.79 -1.43 -12.14
C ILE A 158 -0.69 -0.87 -13.04
N ASN A 159 -0.66 -1.33 -14.28
CA ASN A 159 0.43 -1.06 -15.22
C ASN A 159 0.04 -0.07 -16.32
N THR A 160 -1.25 0.11 -16.58
CA THR A 160 -1.78 0.97 -17.64
C THR A 160 -2.87 1.90 -17.13
N PRO A 161 -3.11 3.04 -17.82
CA PRO A 161 -4.28 3.88 -17.53
C PRO A 161 -5.62 3.14 -17.66
N GLN A 162 -5.69 2.11 -18.50
CA GLN A 162 -6.86 1.27 -18.70
C GLN A 162 -7.12 0.40 -17.48
N ASP A 163 -6.08 -0.19 -16.88
CA ASP A 163 -6.21 -0.92 -15.60
C ASP A 163 -6.77 0.01 -14.52
N LEU A 164 -6.19 1.21 -14.40
CA LEU A 164 -6.64 2.20 -13.42
C LEU A 164 -8.11 2.59 -13.64
N LYS A 165 -8.50 2.84 -14.89
CA LYS A 165 -9.88 3.14 -15.24
C LYS A 165 -10.81 2.00 -14.84
N GLN A 166 -10.44 0.76 -15.11
CA GLN A 166 -11.24 -0.41 -14.80
C GLN A 166 -11.40 -0.64 -13.28
N VAL A 167 -10.36 -0.42 -12.46
CA VAL A 167 -10.51 -0.55 -11.00
C VAL A 167 -11.48 0.48 -10.42
N TYR A 168 -11.60 1.68 -11.01
CA TYR A 168 -12.60 2.67 -10.60
C TYR A 168 -13.99 2.36 -11.13
N GLU A 169 -14.13 2.13 -12.43
CA GLU A 169 -15.44 2.00 -13.08
C GLU A 169 -16.13 0.67 -12.80
N TYR A 170 -15.38 -0.44 -12.82
CA TYR A 170 -15.91 -1.78 -12.59
C TYR A 170 -15.91 -2.18 -11.11
N CYS A 171 -14.79 -1.98 -10.42
CA CYS A 171 -14.70 -2.40 -9.01
C CYS A 171 -15.29 -1.36 -8.05
N GLY A 172 -15.25 -0.08 -8.38
CA GLY A 172 -15.76 0.99 -7.51
C GLY A 172 -14.89 1.29 -6.30
N VAL A 173 -13.55 1.11 -6.43
CA VAL A 173 -12.61 1.34 -5.32
C VAL A 173 -12.59 2.80 -4.85
N PHE A 174 -12.28 3.00 -3.59
CA PHE A 174 -12.13 4.34 -3.00
C PHE A 174 -10.95 5.10 -3.60
N SER A 175 -9.81 4.42 -3.78
CA SER A 175 -8.61 4.98 -4.39
C SER A 175 -7.73 3.88 -4.97
N ALA A 176 -6.65 4.26 -5.66
CA ALA A 176 -5.69 3.32 -6.21
C ALA A 176 -4.25 3.83 -6.08
N VAL A 177 -3.31 2.91 -5.85
CA VAL A 177 -1.87 3.19 -5.84
C VAL A 177 -1.23 2.65 -7.10
N VAL A 178 -0.67 3.55 -7.91
CA VAL A 178 0.14 3.22 -9.07
C VAL A 178 1.62 3.39 -8.70
N GLY A 179 2.36 2.29 -8.74
CA GLY A 179 3.77 2.28 -8.36
C GLY A 179 4.71 2.31 -9.56
N SER A 180 5.27 1.16 -9.91
CA SER A 180 6.35 1.01 -10.90
C SER A 180 6.04 1.61 -12.27
N ALA A 181 4.79 1.62 -12.70
CA ALA A 181 4.37 2.17 -13.98
C ALA A 181 4.66 3.67 -14.13
N ILE A 182 4.78 4.41 -13.04
CA ILE A 182 5.07 5.87 -13.06
C ILE A 182 6.36 6.23 -12.32
N THR A 183 6.89 5.36 -11.45
CA THR A 183 8.05 5.69 -10.60
C THR A 183 9.36 5.05 -11.05
N ARG A 184 9.32 4.20 -12.08
CA ARG A 184 10.50 3.50 -12.62
C ARG A 184 10.74 3.90 -14.09
N PRO A 185 11.51 4.97 -14.35
CA PRO A 185 11.78 5.44 -15.71
C PRO A 185 12.37 4.37 -16.63
N GLN A 186 13.17 3.43 -16.09
CA GLN A 186 13.72 2.32 -16.87
C GLN A 186 12.65 1.38 -17.42
N LEU A 187 11.56 1.14 -16.69
CA LEU A 187 10.44 0.31 -17.17
C LEU A 187 9.63 1.07 -18.23
N ILE A 188 9.41 2.36 -18.00
CA ILE A 188 8.72 3.24 -18.97
C ILE A 188 9.54 3.29 -20.28
N THR A 189 10.84 3.53 -20.18
CA THR A 189 11.75 3.55 -21.34
C THR A 189 11.72 2.22 -22.08
N LYS A 190 11.74 1.10 -21.32
CA LYS A 190 11.70 -0.24 -21.92
C LYS A 190 10.45 -0.46 -22.77
N CYS A 191 9.27 -0.01 -22.29
CA CYS A 191 8.02 -0.15 -23.07
C CYS A 191 8.10 0.51 -24.45
N PHE A 192 8.85 1.62 -24.58
CA PHE A 192 9.08 2.27 -25.88
C PHE A 192 10.17 1.59 -26.69
N ALA A 193 11.23 1.09 -26.06
CA ALA A 193 12.34 0.43 -26.76
C ALA A 193 11.94 -0.94 -27.33
N ASP A 194 11.05 -1.66 -26.65
CA ASP A 194 10.63 -3.02 -27.06
C ASP A 194 9.80 -3.06 -28.36
N VAL A 195 9.40 -1.90 -28.91
CA VAL A 195 8.66 -1.81 -30.19
C VAL A 195 9.54 -1.54 -31.41
N LEU A 196 10.86 -1.40 -31.17
CA LEU A 196 11.86 -1.18 -32.23
C LEU A 196 12.47 -2.51 -32.65
#